data_1ba0c531ada7898e0e76bf3255a90a73
#
_entry.id   1ba0c531ada7898e0e76bf3255a90a73
#
_cell.length_a   1.000
_cell.length_b   1.000
_cell.length_c   1.000
_cell.angle_alpha   90.00
_cell.angle_beta   90.00
_cell.angle_gamma   90.00
#
_symmetry.space_group_name_H-M   'P 1'
#
loop_
_entity.id
_entity.type
_entity.pdbx_description
1 polymer ?
#
loop_
_entity_poly.entity_id
_entity_poly.type
_entity_poly.pdbx_seq_one_letter_code
_entity_poly.pdbx_strand_id
1 'polypeptide(L)'
;MSFLTFGELRAERRRDLRQAQLAKGEAAAGRLGRRMESLDTVIIGAGQAGLATSYCLRQLGRDHVVLERSRVADTWRSRRWDSFTLVGPNWTCTLPGAPYRGRDPDGYMGKAELVGFFERYARSFDAPVREGVAARRLRRDDGAGLYIVETDEGEIQSRNVVVATGAYQRPKLPATSSDIDPRVAQLHSDAYRNPAQLPDGAVLVVGSGQSGCQIAEDLREAGRDVYLATSSVGWFPRRYRGHDNVWWRNEMGFFEKTVDTLASPKDRMAAVPIQTGRSGGHDISLRTLAAMGVRLAGRLAAASGTRVRFADDLETNLARSDEVAHRLIAEIDDFIRARGIGAPPDLLDRSASGRSMRGITELDLEKARVGSVVWATGYEFDWGWVELPAFDEYAYPIQRQGVTSWPGLYFVGLHWMHTRGSGLIWGVGRDAEHIASHIAATRP
;
A
#
# COMPACT_ATOMS: atom_id res chain seq x y z
N MET A 1 7.94 -46.69 -28.27
CA MET A 1 8.17 -45.21 -28.30
C MET A 1 8.68 -44.89 -29.69
N SER A 2 7.85 -44.29 -30.53
CA SER A 2 8.22 -43.94 -31.91
C SER A 2 8.86 -42.55 -31.87
N PHE A 3 10.14 -42.50 -32.28
CA PHE A 3 10.87 -41.23 -32.38
C PHE A 3 10.45 -40.53 -33.69
N LEU A 4 10.00 -39.30 -33.61
CA LEU A 4 9.77 -38.48 -34.79
C LEU A 4 11.06 -38.26 -35.57
N THR A 5 10.99 -38.37 -36.87
CA THR A 5 12.13 -38.14 -37.76
C THR A 5 12.50 -36.66 -37.83
N PHE A 6 13.74 -36.35 -38.19
CA PHE A 6 14.24 -34.96 -38.30
C PHE A 6 13.43 -34.10 -39.31
N GLY A 7 12.74 -34.77 -40.25
CA GLY A 7 11.84 -34.17 -41.22
C GLY A 7 10.48 -33.73 -40.58
N GLU A 8 9.95 -34.56 -39.69
CA GLU A 8 8.67 -34.29 -38.99
C GLU A 8 8.81 -33.15 -37.98
N LEU A 9 9.93 -33.08 -37.23
CA LEU A 9 10.27 -31.97 -36.34
C LEU A 9 10.43 -30.62 -37.07
N ARG A 10 10.98 -30.65 -38.29
CA ARG A 10 11.05 -29.42 -39.13
C ARG A 10 9.68 -28.98 -39.68
N ALA A 11 8.81 -29.93 -39.98
CA ALA A 11 7.47 -29.65 -40.47
C ALA A 11 6.56 -29.08 -39.35
N GLU A 12 6.70 -29.61 -38.13
CA GLU A 12 6.01 -29.15 -36.95
C GLU A 12 6.44 -27.71 -36.56
N ARG A 13 7.75 -27.47 -36.53
CA ARG A 13 8.28 -26.12 -36.26
C ARG A 13 7.90 -25.07 -37.34
N ARG A 14 7.70 -25.48 -38.60
CA ARG A 14 7.20 -24.61 -39.67
C ARG A 14 5.69 -24.33 -39.50
N ARG A 15 4.89 -25.29 -39.02
CA ARG A 15 3.47 -25.10 -38.69
C ARG A 15 3.30 -24.15 -37.55
N ASP A 16 4.08 -24.30 -36.45
CA ASP A 16 4.03 -23.44 -35.28
C ASP A 16 4.43 -21.98 -35.61
N LEU A 17 5.45 -21.80 -36.42
CA LEU A 17 5.88 -20.49 -36.91
C LEU A 17 4.82 -19.84 -37.80
N ARG A 18 4.13 -20.59 -38.62
CA ARG A 18 3.06 -20.10 -39.50
C ARG A 18 1.81 -19.77 -38.71
N GLN A 19 1.45 -20.57 -37.69
CA GLN A 19 0.37 -20.23 -36.76
C GLN A 19 0.68 -19.01 -35.93
N ALA A 20 1.90 -18.85 -35.43
CA ALA A 20 2.33 -17.65 -34.71
C ALA A 20 2.35 -16.40 -35.59
N GLN A 21 2.66 -16.53 -36.89
CA GLN A 21 2.57 -15.42 -37.86
C GLN A 21 1.11 -15.06 -38.23
N LEU A 22 0.24 -16.06 -38.36
CA LEU A 22 -1.18 -15.85 -38.60
C LEU A 22 -1.84 -15.18 -37.39
N ALA A 23 -1.56 -15.65 -36.17
CA ALA A 23 -2.06 -15.04 -34.94
C ALA A 23 -1.56 -13.60 -34.75
N LYS A 24 -0.30 -13.29 -35.15
CA LYS A 24 0.21 -11.92 -35.19
C LYS A 24 -0.46 -11.08 -36.29
N GLY A 25 -0.77 -11.65 -37.42
CA GLY A 25 -1.49 -11.00 -38.50
C GLY A 25 -2.96 -10.69 -38.13
N GLU A 26 -3.65 -11.61 -37.50
CA GLU A 26 -5.01 -11.43 -36.98
C GLU A 26 -5.07 -10.42 -35.83
N ALA A 27 -4.09 -10.42 -34.93
CA ALA A 27 -3.94 -9.41 -33.88
C ALA A 27 -3.64 -8.01 -34.46
N ALA A 28 -2.87 -7.93 -35.56
CA ALA A 28 -2.61 -6.68 -36.28
C ALA A 28 -3.83 -6.21 -37.09
N ALA A 29 -4.58 -7.11 -37.72
CA ALA A 29 -5.80 -6.79 -38.45
C ALA A 29 -6.96 -6.38 -37.50
N GLY A 30 -7.04 -6.99 -36.31
CA GLY A 30 -7.98 -6.57 -35.26
C GLY A 30 -7.66 -5.19 -34.66
N ARG A 31 -6.42 -4.70 -34.79
CA ARG A 31 -6.04 -3.32 -34.40
C ARG A 31 -6.43 -2.25 -35.41
N LEU A 32 -6.56 -2.59 -36.67
CA LEU A 32 -6.89 -1.63 -37.76
C LEU A 32 -8.35 -1.20 -37.83
N GLY A 33 -9.26 -1.76 -36.99
CA GLY A 33 -10.69 -1.44 -36.99
C GLY A 33 -11.23 -0.86 -35.69
N ARG A 34 -10.45 -0.77 -34.62
CA ARG A 34 -10.92 -0.14 -33.36
C ARG A 34 -10.76 1.38 -33.46
N ARG A 35 -11.90 2.06 -33.55
CA ARG A 35 -11.98 3.52 -33.47
C ARG A 35 -11.33 3.96 -32.15
N MET A 36 -10.26 4.76 -32.21
CA MET A 36 -9.60 5.34 -31.04
C MET A 36 -10.64 6.17 -30.27
N GLU A 37 -10.89 5.81 -29.02
CA GLU A 37 -11.80 6.56 -28.15
C GLU A 37 -11.12 7.85 -27.73
N SER A 38 -11.84 8.98 -27.76
CA SER A 38 -11.33 10.27 -27.29
C SER A 38 -12.14 10.74 -26.09
N LEU A 39 -11.47 11.02 -24.97
CA LEU A 39 -12.06 11.45 -23.72
C LEU A 39 -11.38 12.73 -23.21
N ASP A 40 -12.09 13.52 -22.42
CA ASP A 40 -11.49 14.69 -21.79
C ASP A 40 -10.48 14.30 -20.71
N THR A 41 -10.88 13.38 -19.81
CA THR A 41 -10.01 12.96 -18.70
C THR A 41 -10.09 11.44 -18.49
N VAL A 42 -8.92 10.80 -18.31
CA VAL A 42 -8.79 9.39 -17.91
C VAL A 42 -8.16 9.34 -16.53
N ILE A 43 -8.84 8.67 -15.58
CA ILE A 43 -8.32 8.36 -14.25
C ILE A 43 -7.90 6.89 -14.25
N ILE A 44 -6.68 6.58 -13.77
CA ILE A 44 -6.14 5.21 -13.73
C ILE A 44 -6.09 4.73 -12.28
N GLY A 45 -7.00 3.81 -11.93
CA GLY A 45 -7.18 3.22 -10.61
C GLY A 45 -8.46 3.67 -9.90
N ALA A 46 -9.30 2.71 -9.47
CA ALA A 46 -10.55 2.94 -8.73
C ALA A 46 -10.41 2.64 -7.21
N GLY A 47 -9.28 3.06 -6.63
CA GLY A 47 -9.08 3.15 -5.19
C GLY A 47 -9.62 4.47 -4.63
N GLN A 48 -9.32 4.74 -3.35
CA GLN A 48 -9.75 5.96 -2.65
C GLN A 48 -9.44 7.26 -3.42
N ALA A 49 -8.26 7.33 -4.03
CA ALA A 49 -7.79 8.53 -4.72
C ALA A 49 -8.50 8.75 -6.06
N GLY A 50 -8.61 7.69 -6.87
CA GLY A 50 -9.30 7.79 -8.17
C GLY A 50 -10.79 8.07 -8.00
N LEU A 51 -11.46 7.43 -7.05
CA LEU A 51 -12.87 7.69 -6.77
C LEU A 51 -13.10 9.11 -6.23
N ALA A 52 -12.22 9.61 -5.35
CA ALA A 52 -12.31 10.99 -4.87
C ALA A 52 -12.15 12.01 -6.02
N THR A 53 -11.17 11.78 -6.92
CA THR A 53 -10.97 12.64 -8.09
C THR A 53 -12.16 12.55 -9.06
N SER A 54 -12.68 11.35 -9.29
CA SER A 54 -13.88 11.12 -10.12
C SER A 54 -15.09 11.90 -9.58
N TYR A 55 -15.32 11.82 -8.26
CA TYR A 55 -16.37 12.60 -7.62
C TYR A 55 -16.21 14.11 -7.85
N CYS A 56 -15.01 14.64 -7.61
CA CYS A 56 -14.75 16.07 -7.79
C CYS A 56 -14.93 16.54 -9.24
N LEU A 57 -14.45 15.74 -10.22
CA LEU A 57 -14.66 16.06 -11.65
C LEU A 57 -16.15 16.04 -12.02
N ARG A 58 -16.91 15.07 -11.50
CA ARG A 58 -18.37 15.02 -11.72
C ARG A 58 -19.09 16.24 -11.16
N GLN A 59 -18.70 16.71 -9.97
CA GLN A 59 -19.28 17.95 -9.40
C GLN A 59 -18.99 19.17 -10.27
N LEU A 60 -17.88 19.16 -11.01
CA LEU A 60 -17.50 20.24 -11.94
C LEU A 60 -18.02 20.03 -13.38
N GLY A 61 -18.84 19.00 -13.61
CA GLY A 61 -19.41 18.69 -14.91
C GLY A 61 -18.37 18.28 -15.96
N ARG A 62 -17.21 17.72 -15.54
CA ARG A 62 -16.15 17.29 -16.47
C ARG A 62 -16.32 15.82 -16.85
N ASP A 63 -16.33 15.57 -18.15
CA ASP A 63 -16.39 14.21 -18.68
C ASP A 63 -15.09 13.45 -18.37
N HIS A 64 -15.23 12.25 -17.85
CA HIS A 64 -14.10 11.40 -17.50
C HIS A 64 -14.48 9.91 -17.46
N VAL A 65 -13.47 9.07 -17.42
CA VAL A 65 -13.59 7.64 -17.14
C VAL A 65 -12.59 7.25 -16.07
N VAL A 66 -12.93 6.25 -15.25
CA VAL A 66 -12.01 5.61 -14.31
C VAL A 66 -11.72 4.20 -14.82
N LEU A 67 -10.46 3.93 -15.13
CA LEU A 67 -10.00 2.60 -15.53
C LEU A 67 -9.52 1.83 -14.30
N GLU A 68 -10.08 0.65 -14.08
CA GLU A 68 -9.66 -0.22 -12.99
C GLU A 68 -9.38 -1.63 -13.53
N ARG A 69 -8.15 -2.12 -13.31
CA ARG A 69 -7.71 -3.42 -13.82
C ARG A 69 -8.46 -4.62 -13.28
N SER A 70 -9.08 -4.47 -12.11
CA SER A 70 -9.85 -5.50 -11.43
C SER A 70 -11.25 -4.96 -11.10
N ARG A 71 -11.50 -4.63 -9.84
CA ARG A 71 -12.78 -4.08 -9.35
C ARG A 71 -12.52 -2.88 -8.43
N VAL A 72 -13.52 -2.08 -8.22
CA VAL A 72 -13.47 -0.99 -7.22
C VAL A 72 -12.89 -1.49 -5.90
N ALA A 73 -11.93 -0.74 -5.37
CA ALA A 73 -11.23 -1.03 -4.11
C ALA A 73 -10.49 -2.38 -4.08
N ASP A 74 -10.03 -2.91 -5.20
CA ASP A 74 -9.44 -4.25 -5.29
C ASP A 74 -8.22 -4.43 -4.38
N THR A 75 -7.37 -3.44 -4.25
CA THR A 75 -6.20 -3.51 -3.34
C THR A 75 -6.62 -3.76 -1.88
N TRP A 76 -7.74 -3.22 -1.43
CA TRP A 76 -8.30 -3.49 -0.11
C TRP A 76 -8.91 -4.88 -0.01
N ARG A 77 -9.53 -5.38 -1.09
CA ARG A 77 -10.18 -6.68 -1.19
C ARG A 77 -9.17 -7.82 -1.29
N SER A 78 -8.25 -7.72 -2.24
CA SER A 78 -7.40 -8.84 -2.66
C SER A 78 -6.02 -8.87 -2.03
N ARG A 79 -5.51 -7.72 -1.49
CA ARG A 79 -4.16 -7.59 -0.95
C ARG A 79 -4.12 -7.37 0.56
N ARG A 80 -5.17 -7.77 1.27
CA ARG A 80 -5.23 -7.75 2.74
C ARG A 80 -5.66 -9.11 3.25
N TRP A 81 -5.20 -9.49 4.43
CA TRP A 81 -5.56 -10.73 5.11
C TRP A 81 -6.98 -10.65 5.68
N ASP A 82 -7.54 -11.80 6.04
CA ASP A 82 -8.95 -11.90 6.39
C ASP A 82 -9.31 -11.19 7.69
N SER A 83 -8.40 -11.22 8.66
CA SER A 83 -8.56 -10.49 9.94
C SER A 83 -8.14 -9.02 9.89
N PHE A 84 -7.85 -8.47 8.69
CA PHE A 84 -7.45 -7.09 8.53
C PHE A 84 -8.51 -6.11 9.04
N THR A 85 -8.05 -5.13 9.80
CA THR A 85 -8.85 -3.95 10.19
C THR A 85 -8.12 -2.67 9.80
N LEU A 86 -8.87 -1.62 9.51
CA LEU A 86 -8.29 -0.31 9.30
C LEU A 86 -7.57 0.17 10.56
N VAL A 87 -6.43 0.82 10.41
CA VAL A 87 -5.66 1.34 11.55
C VAL A 87 -6.14 2.72 12.01
N GLY A 88 -6.82 3.48 11.17
CA GLY A 88 -7.50 4.70 11.54
C GLY A 88 -8.91 4.42 12.08
N PRO A 89 -9.38 5.18 13.08
CA PRO A 89 -10.77 5.08 13.52
C PRO A 89 -11.76 5.34 12.38
N ASN A 90 -12.97 4.83 12.50
CA ASN A 90 -14.00 4.89 11.46
C ASN A 90 -14.33 6.32 11.00
N TRP A 91 -14.24 7.32 11.88
CA TRP A 91 -14.44 8.71 11.48
C TRP A 91 -13.44 9.19 10.41
N THR A 92 -12.30 8.50 10.27
CA THR A 92 -11.32 8.76 9.20
C THR A 92 -11.73 8.19 7.84
N CYS A 93 -12.80 7.38 7.77
CA CYS A 93 -13.37 6.91 6.52
C CYS A 93 -14.26 8.00 5.90
N THR A 94 -13.64 9.07 5.45
CA THR A 94 -14.29 10.24 4.89
C THR A 94 -13.69 10.59 3.53
N LEU A 95 -14.56 10.73 2.53
CA LEU A 95 -14.22 11.14 1.16
C LEU A 95 -15.08 12.37 0.77
N PRO A 96 -14.73 13.10 -0.29
CA PRO A 96 -15.55 14.21 -0.78
C PRO A 96 -17.01 13.77 -1.00
N GLY A 97 -17.95 14.47 -0.35
CA GLY A 97 -19.37 14.12 -0.39
C GLY A 97 -19.81 12.92 0.43
N ALA A 98 -18.88 12.18 1.05
CA ALA A 98 -19.16 10.97 1.83
C ALA A 98 -18.46 10.98 3.21
N PRO A 99 -18.91 11.82 4.15
CA PRO A 99 -18.42 11.75 5.53
C PRO A 99 -18.87 10.45 6.19
N TYR A 100 -18.10 9.99 7.18
CA TYR A 100 -18.54 8.85 7.98
C TYR A 100 -19.86 9.16 8.70
N ARG A 101 -20.84 8.27 8.58
CA ARG A 101 -22.18 8.40 9.18
C ARG A 101 -22.59 7.16 9.98
N GLY A 102 -21.62 6.29 10.32
CA GLY A 102 -21.88 5.10 11.12
C GLY A 102 -22.11 5.44 12.61
N ARG A 103 -22.51 4.43 13.38
CA ARG A 103 -22.84 4.56 14.81
C ARG A 103 -21.62 4.44 15.72
N ASP A 104 -20.51 3.96 15.19
CA ASP A 104 -19.27 3.71 15.92
C ASP A 104 -18.10 4.48 15.27
N PRO A 105 -17.99 5.79 15.53
CA PRO A 105 -16.92 6.59 14.93
C PRO A 105 -15.51 6.20 15.43
N ASP A 106 -15.40 5.70 16.64
CA ASP A 106 -14.14 5.35 17.28
C ASP A 106 -13.76 3.87 17.11
N GLY A 107 -14.60 3.07 16.47
CA GLY A 107 -14.30 1.71 16.05
C GLY A 107 -13.39 1.64 14.81
N TYR A 108 -13.18 0.45 14.30
CA TYR A 108 -12.26 0.21 13.16
C TYR A 108 -12.89 -0.76 12.17
N MET A 109 -13.11 -0.29 10.95
CA MET A 109 -13.69 -1.12 9.88
C MET A 109 -12.82 -2.32 9.56
N GLY A 110 -13.46 -3.48 9.51
CA GLY A 110 -12.87 -4.68 8.92
C GLY A 110 -12.78 -4.57 7.39
N LYS A 111 -12.00 -5.49 6.79
CA LYS A 111 -11.77 -5.51 5.34
C LYS A 111 -13.06 -5.41 4.51
N ALA A 112 -14.07 -6.21 4.84
CA ALA A 112 -15.32 -6.26 4.08
C ALA A 112 -16.13 -4.95 4.17
N GLU A 113 -16.17 -4.34 5.36
CA GLU A 113 -16.87 -3.07 5.57
C GLU A 113 -16.20 -1.93 4.81
N LEU A 114 -14.85 -1.90 4.83
CA LEU A 114 -14.07 -0.90 4.12
C LEU A 114 -14.27 -1.02 2.60
N VAL A 115 -14.23 -2.23 2.05
CA VAL A 115 -14.53 -2.47 0.64
C VAL A 115 -15.95 -2.01 0.31
N GLY A 116 -16.92 -2.39 1.14
CA GLY A 116 -18.32 -1.96 0.98
C GLY A 116 -18.49 -0.44 1.07
N PHE A 117 -17.66 0.26 1.86
CA PHE A 117 -17.65 1.72 1.91
C PHE A 117 -17.28 2.33 0.55
N PHE A 118 -16.19 1.85 -0.09
CA PHE A 118 -15.77 2.35 -1.41
C PHE A 118 -16.76 1.99 -2.51
N GLU A 119 -17.35 0.80 -2.49
CA GLU A 119 -18.36 0.41 -3.47
C GLU A 119 -19.64 1.26 -3.35
N ARG A 120 -20.10 1.53 -2.13
CA ARG A 120 -21.23 2.44 -1.91
C ARG A 120 -20.90 3.86 -2.35
N TYR A 121 -19.68 4.31 -2.08
CA TYR A 121 -19.22 5.62 -2.53
C TYR A 121 -19.25 5.74 -4.05
N ALA A 122 -18.66 4.79 -4.77
CA ALA A 122 -18.69 4.79 -6.23
C ALA A 122 -20.12 4.81 -6.79
N ARG A 123 -21.03 4.01 -6.21
CA ARG A 123 -22.45 3.97 -6.60
C ARG A 123 -23.20 5.26 -6.28
N SER A 124 -22.85 5.97 -5.19
CA SER A 124 -23.58 7.15 -4.72
C SER A 124 -23.60 8.33 -5.70
N PHE A 125 -22.62 8.37 -6.60
CA PHE A 125 -22.53 9.40 -7.64
C PHE A 125 -22.38 8.83 -9.05
N ASP A 126 -22.70 7.54 -9.24
CA ASP A 126 -22.63 6.88 -10.54
C ASP A 126 -21.24 7.02 -11.18
N ALA A 127 -20.19 6.64 -10.45
CA ALA A 127 -18.81 6.76 -10.91
C ALA A 127 -18.63 6.03 -12.25
N PRO A 128 -18.07 6.68 -13.28
CA PRO A 128 -17.90 6.07 -14.60
C PRO A 128 -16.70 5.10 -14.61
N VAL A 129 -16.77 4.04 -13.80
CA VAL A 129 -15.69 3.05 -13.65
C VAL A 129 -15.84 1.95 -14.70
N ARG A 130 -14.77 1.68 -15.42
CA ARG A 130 -14.59 0.50 -16.27
C ARG A 130 -13.73 -0.50 -15.51
N GLU A 131 -14.38 -1.48 -14.93
CA GLU A 131 -13.73 -2.58 -14.23
C GLU A 131 -13.19 -3.62 -15.23
N GLY A 132 -12.09 -4.29 -14.87
CA GLY A 132 -11.42 -5.27 -15.72
C GLY A 132 -10.54 -4.66 -16.82
N VAL A 133 -10.38 -3.33 -16.86
CA VAL A 133 -9.61 -2.63 -17.90
C VAL A 133 -8.28 -2.13 -17.32
N ALA A 134 -7.18 -2.75 -17.73
CA ALA A 134 -5.85 -2.38 -17.28
C ALA A 134 -5.18 -1.39 -18.24
N ALA A 135 -4.73 -0.25 -17.73
CA ALA A 135 -3.80 0.60 -18.44
C ALA A 135 -2.43 -0.10 -18.50
N ARG A 136 -1.92 -0.33 -19.71
CA ARG A 136 -0.67 -1.05 -19.96
C ARG A 136 0.47 -0.11 -20.32
N ARG A 137 0.14 1.04 -20.89
CA ARG A 137 1.11 2.03 -21.35
C ARG A 137 0.48 3.41 -21.36
N LEU A 138 1.24 4.39 -20.91
CA LEU A 138 0.90 5.81 -20.99
C LEU A 138 2.02 6.54 -21.76
N ARG A 139 1.67 7.12 -22.87
CA ARG A 139 2.57 7.94 -23.68
C ARG A 139 1.90 9.25 -24.09
N ARG A 140 2.67 10.20 -24.58
CA ARG A 140 2.16 11.45 -25.12
C ARG A 140 2.37 11.48 -26.64
N ASP A 141 1.37 11.97 -27.35
CA ASP A 141 1.47 12.37 -28.72
C ASP A 141 1.78 13.89 -28.76
N ASP A 142 3.05 14.21 -28.98
CA ASP A 142 3.50 15.60 -28.93
C ASP A 142 2.92 16.44 -30.13
N GLY A 143 2.57 15.80 -31.25
CA GLY A 143 1.93 16.48 -32.39
C GLY A 143 0.51 16.93 -32.09
N ALA A 144 -0.26 16.09 -31.36
CA ALA A 144 -1.61 16.41 -30.96
C ALA A 144 -1.69 17.09 -29.59
N GLY A 145 -0.62 17.01 -28.78
CA GLY A 145 -0.61 17.49 -27.38
C GLY A 145 -1.46 16.65 -26.43
N LEU A 146 -1.80 15.41 -26.80
CA LEU A 146 -2.71 14.51 -26.12
C LEU A 146 -1.96 13.31 -25.54
N TYR A 147 -2.55 12.70 -24.53
CA TYR A 147 -2.08 11.44 -23.97
C TYR A 147 -2.76 10.26 -24.66
N ILE A 148 -2.04 9.18 -24.80
CA ILE A 148 -2.55 7.91 -25.29
C ILE A 148 -2.37 6.88 -24.15
N VAL A 149 -3.49 6.35 -23.68
CA VAL A 149 -3.54 5.28 -22.69
C VAL A 149 -3.84 3.98 -23.44
N GLU A 150 -2.82 3.13 -23.59
CA GLU A 150 -3.01 1.78 -24.14
C GLU A 150 -3.57 0.87 -23.06
N THR A 151 -4.66 0.21 -23.37
CA THR A 151 -5.32 -0.74 -22.48
C THR A 151 -5.39 -2.12 -23.13
N ASP A 152 -5.79 -3.15 -22.38
CA ASP A 152 -6.09 -4.49 -22.92
C ASP A 152 -7.35 -4.49 -23.82
N GLU A 153 -8.16 -3.42 -23.81
CA GLU A 153 -9.32 -3.26 -24.69
C GLU A 153 -9.08 -2.35 -25.90
N GLY A 154 -7.95 -1.63 -25.95
CA GLY A 154 -7.60 -0.71 -27.02
C GLY A 154 -6.96 0.55 -26.51
N GLU A 155 -6.84 1.56 -27.38
CA GLU A 155 -6.22 2.86 -27.06
C GLU A 155 -7.29 3.91 -26.75
N ILE A 156 -7.04 4.71 -25.73
CA ILE A 156 -7.85 5.87 -25.36
C ILE A 156 -6.97 7.10 -25.48
N GLN A 157 -7.41 8.07 -26.27
CA GLN A 157 -6.79 9.38 -26.38
C GLN A 157 -7.43 10.34 -25.37
N SER A 158 -6.63 11.11 -24.63
CA SER A 158 -7.14 12.01 -23.59
C SER A 158 -6.31 13.27 -23.46
N ARG A 159 -6.96 14.38 -23.11
CA ARG A 159 -6.27 15.63 -22.75
C ARG A 159 -5.64 15.54 -21.37
N ASN A 160 -6.32 14.89 -20.44
CA ASN A 160 -5.91 14.80 -19.06
C ASN A 160 -5.81 13.34 -18.62
N VAL A 161 -4.74 12.99 -17.93
CA VAL A 161 -4.57 11.68 -17.30
C VAL A 161 -4.25 11.87 -15.82
N VAL A 162 -5.02 11.23 -14.95
CA VAL A 162 -4.80 11.22 -13.51
C VAL A 162 -4.36 9.81 -13.08
N VAL A 163 -3.11 9.68 -12.66
CA VAL A 163 -2.54 8.42 -12.18
C VAL A 163 -2.87 8.26 -10.68
N ALA A 164 -3.79 7.35 -10.38
CA ALA A 164 -4.31 7.09 -9.04
C ALA A 164 -4.03 5.65 -8.56
N THR A 165 -2.91 5.06 -9.01
CA THR A 165 -2.56 3.64 -8.78
C THR A 165 -2.02 3.33 -7.38
N GLY A 166 -1.87 4.35 -6.53
CA GLY A 166 -1.41 4.24 -5.14
C GLY A 166 0.08 3.93 -5.00
N ALA A 167 0.54 3.83 -3.74
CA ALA A 167 1.96 3.64 -3.40
C ALA A 167 2.40 2.16 -3.29
N TYR A 168 1.46 1.23 -3.20
CA TYR A 168 1.73 -0.20 -2.95
C TYR A 168 1.64 -1.00 -4.26
N GLN A 169 2.59 -0.79 -5.19
CA GLN A 169 2.47 -1.28 -6.55
C GLN A 169 3.10 -2.66 -6.72
N ARG A 170 4.38 -2.80 -6.45
CA ARG A 170 5.12 -4.07 -6.59
C ARG A 170 5.70 -4.50 -5.24
N PRO A 171 5.46 -5.75 -4.80
CA PRO A 171 6.11 -6.31 -3.63
C PRO A 171 7.64 -6.24 -3.73
N LYS A 172 8.28 -5.76 -2.66
CA LYS A 172 9.73 -5.71 -2.58
C LYS A 172 10.26 -6.96 -1.89
N LEU A 173 11.02 -7.78 -2.60
CA LEU A 173 11.72 -8.94 -2.04
C LEU A 173 13.21 -8.64 -1.92
N PRO A 174 13.85 -8.88 -0.77
CA PRO A 174 15.30 -8.73 -0.65
C PRO A 174 16.02 -9.85 -1.42
N ALA A 175 17.24 -9.59 -1.89
CA ALA A 175 18.04 -10.59 -2.62
C ALA A 175 18.22 -11.90 -1.82
N THR A 176 18.30 -11.81 -0.49
CA THR A 176 18.38 -12.96 0.41
C THR A 176 17.19 -13.94 0.30
N SER A 177 16.07 -13.54 -0.33
CA SER A 177 14.94 -14.45 -0.52
C SER A 177 15.29 -15.62 -1.47
N SER A 178 16.17 -15.40 -2.44
CA SER A 178 16.64 -16.46 -3.36
C SER A 178 17.62 -17.43 -2.71
N ASP A 179 18.20 -17.08 -1.57
CA ASP A 179 19.19 -17.89 -0.86
C ASP A 179 18.56 -18.85 0.16
N ILE A 180 17.25 -18.75 0.39
CA ILE A 180 16.50 -19.65 1.28
C ILE A 180 16.19 -20.95 0.53
N ASP A 181 16.25 -22.07 1.27
CA ASP A 181 15.93 -23.41 0.75
C ASP A 181 14.55 -23.42 0.08
N PRO A 182 14.43 -23.85 -1.18
CA PRO A 182 13.17 -23.84 -1.93
C PRO A 182 12.06 -24.72 -1.34
N ARG A 183 12.39 -25.61 -0.38
CA ARG A 183 11.40 -26.40 0.36
C ARG A 183 10.63 -25.56 1.37
N VAL A 184 11.14 -24.41 1.78
CA VAL A 184 10.46 -23.46 2.66
C VAL A 184 9.56 -22.57 1.81
N ALA A 185 8.26 -22.59 2.08
CA ALA A 185 7.31 -21.77 1.34
C ALA A 185 7.58 -20.27 1.59
N GLN A 186 7.57 -19.48 0.53
CA GLN A 186 7.84 -18.05 0.63
C GLN A 186 6.70 -17.27 0.00
N LEU A 187 6.23 -16.23 0.69
CA LEU A 187 5.24 -15.29 0.14
C LEU A 187 5.48 -13.88 0.67
N HIS A 188 5.13 -12.90 -0.12
CA HIS A 188 5.08 -11.52 0.34
C HIS A 188 3.80 -11.27 1.14
N SER A 189 3.80 -10.31 2.08
CA SER A 189 2.62 -9.90 2.87
C SER A 189 1.41 -9.51 2.01
N ASP A 190 1.64 -9.11 0.78
CA ASP A 190 0.62 -8.84 -0.24
C ASP A 190 -0.23 -10.07 -0.61
N ALA A 191 0.39 -11.25 -0.55
CA ALA A 191 -0.24 -12.53 -0.87
C ALA A 191 -0.74 -13.29 0.37
N TYR A 192 -0.42 -12.83 1.58
CA TYR A 192 -0.90 -13.45 2.82
C TYR A 192 -2.41 -13.18 3.01
N ARG A 193 -3.16 -14.21 3.36
CA ARG A 193 -4.62 -14.14 3.62
C ARG A 193 -5.00 -14.56 5.03
N ASN A 194 -4.50 -15.68 5.48
CA ASN A 194 -4.77 -16.20 6.82
C ASN A 194 -3.77 -17.28 7.20
N PRO A 195 -3.68 -17.67 8.49
CA PRO A 195 -2.74 -18.71 8.96
C PRO A 195 -2.92 -20.09 8.30
N ALA A 196 -4.12 -20.44 7.86
CA ALA A 196 -4.42 -21.73 7.24
C ALA A 196 -3.87 -21.85 5.80
N GLN A 197 -3.53 -20.72 5.17
CA GLN A 197 -2.88 -20.69 3.85
C GLN A 197 -1.46 -21.26 3.89
N LEU A 198 -0.80 -21.20 5.04
CA LEU A 198 0.60 -21.55 5.18
C LEU A 198 0.77 -23.03 5.54
N PRO A 199 1.81 -23.72 5.01
CA PRO A 199 2.19 -25.04 5.46
C PRO A 199 2.35 -25.14 6.97
N ASP A 200 2.19 -26.35 7.53
CA ASP A 200 2.41 -26.59 8.95
C ASP A 200 3.82 -26.19 9.40
N GLY A 201 3.97 -25.89 10.70
CA GLY A 201 5.23 -25.49 11.31
C GLY A 201 5.27 -24.05 11.74
N ALA A 202 6.42 -23.60 12.18
CA ALA A 202 6.66 -22.22 12.56
C ALA A 202 6.71 -21.30 11.32
N VAL A 203 6.55 -20.00 11.53
CA VAL A 203 6.61 -18.98 10.47
C VAL A 203 7.67 -17.95 10.81
N LEU A 204 8.56 -17.66 9.87
CA LEU A 204 9.46 -16.52 9.93
C LEU A 204 8.81 -15.34 9.21
N VAL A 205 8.48 -14.27 9.93
CA VAL A 205 8.05 -13.00 9.36
C VAL A 205 9.26 -12.08 9.26
N VAL A 206 9.55 -11.55 8.08
CA VAL A 206 10.68 -10.65 7.85
C VAL A 206 10.17 -9.22 7.63
N GLY A 207 10.54 -8.34 8.56
CA GLY A 207 10.12 -6.95 8.59
C GLY A 207 9.05 -6.68 9.65
N SER A 208 9.33 -5.73 10.53
CA SER A 208 8.47 -5.35 11.66
C SER A 208 7.73 -4.02 11.43
N GLY A 209 7.43 -3.70 10.17
CA GLY A 209 6.51 -2.61 9.85
C GLY A 209 5.06 -3.00 10.13
N GLN A 210 4.12 -2.15 9.72
CA GLN A 210 2.69 -2.30 9.95
C GLN A 210 2.17 -3.71 9.61
N SER A 211 2.47 -4.20 8.39
CA SER A 211 1.99 -5.53 7.96
C SER A 211 2.68 -6.65 8.72
N GLY A 212 3.99 -6.56 8.96
CA GLY A 212 4.73 -7.64 9.61
C GLY A 212 4.28 -7.87 11.05
N CYS A 213 4.08 -6.81 11.82
CA CYS A 213 3.60 -6.93 13.20
C CYS A 213 2.17 -7.47 13.28
N GLN A 214 1.26 -6.98 12.43
CA GLN A 214 -0.13 -7.45 12.41
C GLN A 214 -0.24 -8.90 11.91
N ILE A 215 0.57 -9.33 10.96
CA ILE A 215 0.63 -10.72 10.50
C ILE A 215 1.25 -11.62 11.58
N ALA A 216 2.28 -11.16 12.28
CA ALA A 216 2.87 -11.92 13.39
C ALA A 216 1.85 -12.13 14.53
N GLU A 217 1.06 -11.12 14.82
CA GLU A 217 -0.07 -11.20 15.77
C GLU A 217 -1.13 -12.21 15.30
N ASP A 218 -1.60 -12.10 14.05
CA ASP A 218 -2.60 -12.98 13.44
C ASP A 218 -2.17 -14.46 13.49
N LEU A 219 -0.91 -14.73 13.14
CA LEU A 219 -0.31 -16.05 13.19
C LEU A 219 -0.22 -16.58 14.65
N ARG A 220 0.18 -15.72 15.57
CA ARG A 220 0.34 -16.10 16.97
C ARG A 220 -0.99 -16.39 17.65
N GLU A 221 -2.02 -15.62 17.38
CA GLU A 221 -3.39 -15.89 17.88
C GLU A 221 -3.98 -17.18 17.30
N ALA A 222 -3.58 -17.57 16.09
CA ALA A 222 -3.92 -18.87 15.50
C ALA A 222 -3.08 -20.04 16.05
N GLY A 223 -2.24 -19.80 17.07
CA GLY A 223 -1.44 -20.84 17.73
C GLY A 223 -0.15 -21.21 16.99
N ARG A 224 0.26 -20.46 15.94
CA ARG A 224 1.52 -20.73 15.23
C ARG A 224 2.72 -20.24 16.04
N ASP A 225 3.83 -20.96 15.98
CA ASP A 225 5.12 -20.45 16.42
C ASP A 225 5.61 -19.40 15.42
N VAL A 226 6.00 -18.22 15.92
CA VAL A 226 6.38 -17.09 15.07
C VAL A 226 7.75 -16.55 15.45
N TYR A 227 8.60 -16.40 14.45
CA TYR A 227 9.85 -15.64 14.50
C TYR A 227 9.64 -14.33 13.75
N LEU A 228 10.08 -13.21 14.32
CA LEU A 228 9.96 -11.89 13.69
C LEU A 228 11.35 -11.23 13.56
N ALA A 229 11.81 -11.08 12.33
CA ALA A 229 13.00 -10.28 12.03
C ALA A 229 12.62 -8.80 12.08
N THR A 230 13.24 -8.05 13.01
CA THR A 230 12.86 -6.68 13.32
C THR A 230 13.63 -5.63 12.52
N SER A 231 13.14 -4.41 12.53
CA SER A 231 13.77 -3.20 12.03
C SER A 231 13.42 -2.01 12.94
N SER A 232 14.03 -0.88 12.69
CA SER A 232 13.82 0.36 13.49
C SER A 232 12.46 1.00 13.13
N VAL A 233 11.37 0.42 13.57
CA VAL A 233 10.01 0.95 13.40
C VAL A 233 9.44 1.30 14.76
N GLY A 234 8.92 2.52 14.89
CA GLY A 234 8.24 2.96 16.10
C GLY A 234 6.84 2.38 16.24
N TRP A 235 6.23 2.59 17.37
CA TRP A 235 4.83 2.30 17.63
C TRP A 235 4.16 3.49 18.30
N PHE A 236 2.84 3.52 18.33
CA PHE A 236 2.07 4.50 19.08
C PHE A 236 1.10 3.78 19.99
N PRO A 237 0.92 4.25 21.25
CA PRO A 237 -0.16 3.77 22.08
C PRO A 237 -1.50 4.00 21.36
N ARG A 238 -2.37 2.99 21.38
CA ARG A 238 -3.64 3.08 20.68
C ARG A 238 -4.50 4.20 21.24
N ARG A 239 -4.58 4.26 22.56
CA ARG A 239 -5.32 5.31 23.27
C ARG A 239 -4.43 5.94 24.33
N TYR A 240 -4.55 7.23 24.44
CA TYR A 240 -3.86 8.00 25.46
C TYR A 240 -4.76 9.11 25.97
N ARG A 241 -4.83 9.29 27.30
CA ARG A 241 -5.65 10.33 27.95
C ARG A 241 -7.04 10.47 27.35
N GLY A 242 -7.77 9.36 27.26
CA GLY A 242 -9.17 9.28 26.86
C GLY A 242 -9.44 9.27 25.35
N HIS A 243 -8.46 9.55 24.50
CA HIS A 243 -8.64 9.58 23.05
C HIS A 243 -7.70 8.63 22.31
N ASP A 244 -8.10 8.26 21.10
CA ASP A 244 -7.23 7.59 20.14
C ASP A 244 -6.05 8.47 19.77
N ASN A 245 -4.87 7.87 19.52
CA ASN A 245 -3.70 8.63 19.09
C ASN A 245 -3.89 9.35 17.76
N VAL A 246 -4.75 8.82 16.85
CA VAL A 246 -5.07 9.48 15.58
C VAL A 246 -5.86 10.76 15.84
N TRP A 247 -6.74 10.75 16.85
CA TRP A 247 -7.47 11.94 17.26
C TRP A 247 -6.51 13.03 17.78
N TRP A 248 -5.61 12.67 18.71
CA TRP A 248 -4.61 13.61 19.21
C TRP A 248 -3.74 14.21 18.10
N ARG A 249 -3.25 13.36 17.21
CA ARG A 249 -2.43 13.81 16.08
C ARG A 249 -3.20 14.70 15.11
N ASN A 250 -4.48 14.46 14.93
CA ASN A 250 -5.35 15.34 14.14
C ASN A 250 -5.49 16.72 14.80
N GLU A 251 -5.82 16.76 16.09
CA GLU A 251 -5.95 18.01 16.85
C GLU A 251 -4.64 18.82 16.90
N MET A 252 -3.50 18.13 16.89
CA MET A 252 -2.16 18.73 16.82
C MET A 252 -1.76 19.19 15.41
N GLY A 253 -2.62 19.05 14.40
CA GLY A 253 -2.31 19.41 13.01
C GLY A 253 -1.27 18.52 12.34
N PHE A 254 -1.03 17.32 12.86
CA PHE A 254 0.03 16.43 12.39
C PHE A 254 -0.15 15.99 10.93
N PHE A 255 -1.38 15.80 10.49
CA PHE A 255 -1.69 15.38 9.13
C PHE A 255 -1.71 16.53 8.12
N GLU A 256 -1.69 17.76 8.62
CA GLU A 256 -1.63 19.00 7.83
C GLU A 256 -0.19 19.44 7.51
N LYS A 257 0.81 18.82 8.15
CA LYS A 257 2.22 19.12 7.86
C LYS A 257 2.50 18.94 6.37
N THR A 258 3.02 19.97 5.74
CA THR A 258 3.29 19.97 4.30
C THR A 258 4.59 19.23 3.97
N VAL A 259 4.74 18.81 2.72
CA VAL A 259 5.94 18.12 2.22
C VAL A 259 7.23 18.91 2.44
N ASP A 260 7.13 20.23 2.50
CA ASP A 260 8.29 21.13 2.76
C ASP A 260 8.87 20.98 4.17
N THR A 261 8.15 20.34 5.09
CA THR A 261 8.64 20.05 6.44
C THR A 261 9.53 18.80 6.52
N LEU A 262 9.65 18.04 5.43
CA LEU A 262 10.51 16.86 5.38
C LEU A 262 11.97 17.28 5.25
N ALA A 263 12.83 16.62 6.04
CA ALA A 263 14.28 16.87 5.98
C ALA A 263 14.92 16.34 4.68
N SER A 264 14.31 15.32 4.07
CA SER A 264 14.77 14.70 2.84
C SER A 264 13.60 14.15 2.02
N PRO A 265 13.68 14.13 0.68
CA PRO A 265 12.70 13.43 -0.18
C PRO A 265 12.51 11.95 0.18
N LYS A 266 13.53 11.29 0.69
CA LYS A 266 13.47 9.91 1.21
C LYS A 266 12.44 9.73 2.32
N ASP A 267 12.20 10.76 3.12
CA ASP A 267 11.30 10.69 4.27
C ASP A 267 9.84 10.53 3.89
N ARG A 268 9.49 10.79 2.60
CA ARG A 268 8.16 10.46 2.05
C ARG A 268 7.82 8.97 2.20
N MET A 269 8.84 8.11 2.17
CA MET A 269 8.70 6.65 2.24
C MET A 269 9.08 6.09 3.63
N ALA A 270 9.27 6.95 4.63
CA ALA A 270 9.57 6.51 5.98
C ALA A 270 8.45 5.61 6.54
N ALA A 271 8.86 4.56 7.26
CA ALA A 271 7.91 3.65 7.88
C ALA A 271 7.00 4.40 8.88
N VAL A 272 5.71 4.13 8.78
CA VAL A 272 4.72 4.66 9.73
C VAL A 272 4.78 3.83 11.02
N PRO A 273 4.71 4.44 12.21
CA PRO A 273 4.65 3.72 13.47
C PRO A 273 3.51 2.69 13.53
N ILE A 274 3.80 1.55 14.15
CA ILE A 274 2.91 0.39 14.21
C ILE A 274 1.65 0.72 15.00
N GLN A 275 0.51 0.29 14.50
CA GLN A 275 -0.80 0.41 15.14
C GLN A 275 -1.70 -0.73 14.68
N THR A 276 -2.75 -1.04 15.43
CA THR A 276 -3.79 -1.97 15.01
C THR A 276 -5.18 -1.45 15.38
N GLY A 277 -6.17 -1.74 14.54
CA GLY A 277 -7.60 -1.58 14.86
C GLY A 277 -8.27 -2.90 15.26
N ARG A 278 -7.50 -4.02 15.28
CA ARG A 278 -8.01 -5.33 15.61
C ARG A 278 -8.59 -5.35 17.03
N SER A 279 -9.67 -6.12 17.23
CA SER A 279 -10.32 -6.28 18.53
C SER A 279 -10.69 -4.96 19.23
N GLY A 280 -11.13 -3.95 18.44
CA GLY A 280 -11.47 -2.64 18.95
C GLY A 280 -10.27 -1.71 19.18
N GLY A 281 -9.10 -2.09 18.69
CA GLY A 281 -7.86 -1.35 18.81
C GLY A 281 -7.15 -1.53 20.15
N HIS A 282 -5.92 -2.01 20.09
CA HIS A 282 -5.04 -2.20 21.27
C HIS A 282 -3.61 -1.79 20.94
N ASP A 283 -2.76 -1.76 21.97
CA ASP A 283 -1.34 -1.46 21.80
C ASP A 283 -0.63 -2.65 21.15
N ILE A 284 -0.06 -2.41 19.97
CA ILE A 284 0.80 -3.37 19.28
C ILE A 284 2.20 -2.79 19.17
N SER A 285 3.18 -3.51 19.70
CA SER A 285 4.59 -3.16 19.69
C SER A 285 5.44 -4.42 19.59
N LEU A 286 6.74 -4.28 19.36
CA LEU A 286 7.65 -5.42 19.42
C LEU A 286 7.60 -6.11 20.80
N ARG A 287 7.43 -5.34 21.88
CA ARG A 287 7.36 -5.89 23.24
C ARG A 287 6.06 -6.61 23.53
N THR A 288 4.93 -6.09 23.07
CA THR A 288 3.64 -6.79 23.23
C THR A 288 3.62 -8.09 22.41
N LEU A 289 4.18 -8.09 21.19
CA LEU A 289 4.34 -9.32 20.41
C LEU A 289 5.24 -10.34 21.08
N ALA A 290 6.36 -9.90 21.69
CA ALA A 290 7.21 -10.80 22.47
C ALA A 290 6.47 -11.38 23.69
N ALA A 291 5.67 -10.58 24.39
CA ALA A 291 4.83 -11.06 25.51
C ALA A 291 3.77 -12.09 25.05
N MET A 292 3.28 -12.00 23.82
CA MET A 292 2.42 -13.00 23.19
C MET A 292 3.17 -14.29 22.78
N GLY A 293 4.50 -14.31 22.92
CA GLY A 293 5.36 -15.45 22.56
C GLY A 293 5.94 -15.42 21.16
N VAL A 294 5.90 -14.26 20.47
CA VAL A 294 6.67 -14.05 19.23
C VAL A 294 8.16 -13.98 19.57
N ARG A 295 8.97 -14.77 18.89
CA ARG A 295 10.43 -14.78 19.07
C ARG A 295 11.06 -13.72 18.20
N LEU A 296 11.62 -12.69 18.83
CA LEU A 296 12.21 -11.55 18.13
C LEU A 296 13.67 -11.84 17.75
N ALA A 297 14.04 -11.42 16.55
CA ALA A 297 15.41 -11.38 16.05
C ALA A 297 15.75 -9.96 15.60
N GLY A 298 17.02 -9.66 15.47
CA GLY A 298 17.47 -8.46 14.80
C GLY A 298 17.11 -8.44 13.32
N ARG A 299 17.65 -7.50 12.57
CA ARG A 299 17.39 -7.40 11.13
C ARG A 299 17.99 -8.61 10.41
N LEU A 300 17.25 -9.15 9.44
CA LEU A 300 17.76 -10.19 8.55
C LEU A 300 19.04 -9.69 7.85
N ALA A 301 20.13 -10.42 8.04
CA ALA A 301 21.45 -10.08 7.51
C ALA A 301 21.85 -10.98 6.34
N ALA A 302 21.59 -12.30 6.43
CA ALA A 302 21.92 -13.24 5.39
C ALA A 302 21.07 -14.51 5.49
N ALA A 303 20.96 -15.24 4.38
CA ALA A 303 20.40 -16.59 4.34
C ALA A 303 21.31 -17.49 3.50
N SER A 304 21.31 -18.79 3.76
CA SER A 304 21.97 -19.83 2.97
C SER A 304 21.32 -21.17 3.24
N GLY A 305 20.48 -21.62 2.31
CA GLY A 305 19.69 -22.85 2.46
C GLY A 305 18.74 -22.73 3.66
N THR A 306 18.89 -23.63 4.63
CA THR A 306 18.07 -23.61 5.88
C THR A 306 18.62 -22.68 6.97
N ARG A 307 19.76 -22.04 6.78
CA ARG A 307 20.37 -21.18 7.78
C ARG A 307 20.10 -19.72 7.51
N VAL A 308 19.60 -19.02 8.52
CA VAL A 308 19.32 -17.59 8.48
C VAL A 308 20.10 -16.91 9.60
N ARG A 309 20.77 -15.79 9.28
CA ARG A 309 21.49 -14.97 10.23
C ARG A 309 20.84 -13.60 10.37
N PHE A 310 20.80 -13.10 11.58
CA PHE A 310 20.29 -11.79 11.92
C PHE A 310 21.40 -10.91 12.50
N ALA A 311 21.28 -9.62 12.32
CA ALA A 311 22.14 -8.65 12.99
C ALA A 311 21.88 -8.66 14.51
N ASP A 312 22.88 -8.34 15.29
CA ASP A 312 22.76 -8.18 16.75
C ASP A 312 22.31 -6.76 17.09
N ASP A 313 21.15 -6.37 16.55
CA ASP A 313 20.61 -5.00 16.67
C ASP A 313 19.20 -4.95 17.30
N LEU A 314 18.72 -6.06 17.89
CA LEU A 314 17.39 -6.11 18.48
C LEU A 314 17.19 -5.06 19.58
N GLU A 315 18.15 -4.93 20.51
CA GLU A 315 18.04 -3.93 21.61
C GLU A 315 17.94 -2.50 21.05
N THR A 316 18.74 -2.20 20.03
CA THR A 316 18.69 -0.91 19.35
C THR A 316 17.33 -0.67 18.69
N ASN A 317 16.76 -1.70 18.05
CA ASN A 317 15.46 -1.60 17.42
C ASN A 317 14.32 -1.41 18.45
N LEU A 318 14.39 -2.11 19.58
CA LEU A 318 13.46 -1.93 20.70
C LEU A 318 13.54 -0.53 21.30
N ALA A 319 14.76 -0.06 21.62
CA ALA A 319 14.95 1.26 22.21
C ALA A 319 14.42 2.39 21.30
N ARG A 320 14.70 2.31 19.98
CA ARG A 320 14.18 3.29 19.01
C ARG A 320 12.64 3.20 18.87
N SER A 321 12.10 2.00 18.95
CA SER A 321 10.66 1.79 18.91
C SER A 321 9.96 2.45 20.10
N ASP A 322 10.49 2.26 21.30
CA ASP A 322 10.00 2.88 22.54
C ASP A 322 10.16 4.40 22.52
N GLU A 323 11.29 4.92 22.01
CA GLU A 323 11.55 6.36 21.89
C GLU A 323 10.47 7.07 21.06
N VAL A 324 10.01 6.46 19.97
CA VAL A 324 8.94 7.04 19.14
C VAL A 324 7.63 7.17 19.92
N ALA A 325 7.27 6.17 20.72
CA ALA A 325 6.07 6.22 21.56
C ALA A 325 6.20 7.29 22.65
N HIS A 326 7.35 7.34 23.33
CA HIS A 326 7.61 8.33 24.39
C HIS A 326 7.55 9.75 23.85
N ARG A 327 8.10 9.99 22.65
CA ARG A 327 8.05 11.31 22.00
C ARG A 327 6.62 11.74 21.72
N LEU A 328 5.78 10.86 21.14
CA LEU A 328 4.37 11.18 20.89
C LEU A 328 3.63 11.49 22.20
N ILE A 329 3.86 10.68 23.24
CA ILE A 329 3.25 10.90 24.56
C ILE A 329 3.61 12.29 25.08
N ALA A 330 4.89 12.64 25.03
CA ALA A 330 5.37 13.97 25.47
C ALA A 330 4.76 15.11 24.63
N GLU A 331 4.68 14.95 23.31
CA GLU A 331 4.04 15.94 22.43
C GLU A 331 2.55 16.13 22.76
N ILE A 332 1.82 15.05 23.08
CA ILE A 332 0.42 15.13 23.50
C ILE A 332 0.30 15.82 24.86
N ASP A 333 1.15 15.49 25.84
CA ASP A 333 1.12 16.12 27.16
C ASP A 333 1.44 17.62 27.08
N ASP A 334 2.39 18.00 26.22
CA ASP A 334 2.71 19.41 25.96
C ASP A 334 1.53 20.14 25.31
N PHE A 335 0.86 19.50 24.34
CA PHE A 335 -0.33 20.07 23.70
C PHE A 335 -1.49 20.24 24.69
N ILE A 336 -1.75 19.25 25.52
CA ILE A 336 -2.78 19.30 26.58
C ILE A 336 -2.52 20.49 27.51
N ARG A 337 -1.27 20.62 28.00
CA ARG A 337 -0.86 21.71 28.89
C ARG A 337 -1.00 23.07 28.20
N ALA A 338 -0.50 23.19 26.97
CA ALA A 338 -0.52 24.46 26.24
C ALA A 338 -1.93 24.94 25.90
N ARG A 339 -2.88 24.02 25.75
CA ARG A 339 -4.29 24.32 25.41
C ARG A 339 -5.23 24.32 26.61
N GLY A 340 -4.75 23.97 27.80
CA GLY A 340 -5.59 23.86 29.01
C GLY A 340 -6.68 22.79 28.89
N ILE A 341 -6.42 21.68 28.17
CA ILE A 341 -7.41 20.62 27.94
C ILE A 341 -7.54 19.78 29.23
N GLY A 342 -8.76 19.62 29.72
CA GLY A 342 -9.08 18.71 30.82
C GLY A 342 -9.06 17.26 30.33
N ALA A 343 -7.88 16.60 30.37
CA ALA A 343 -7.72 15.22 29.95
C ALA A 343 -7.64 14.25 31.14
N PRO A 344 -8.12 13.00 31.03
CA PRO A 344 -7.95 11.98 32.05
C PRO A 344 -6.47 11.73 32.40
N PRO A 345 -6.17 11.13 33.57
CA PRO A 345 -4.80 10.80 33.94
C PRO A 345 -4.19 9.79 32.96
N ASP A 346 -2.87 9.79 32.90
CA ASP A 346 -2.09 8.77 32.15
C ASP A 346 -2.21 7.42 32.85
N LEU A 347 -2.71 6.42 32.15
CA LEU A 347 -2.89 5.04 32.63
C LEU A 347 -2.05 4.03 31.82
N LEU A 348 -1.09 4.49 30.99
CA LEU A 348 -0.26 3.58 30.20
C LEU A 348 0.66 2.72 31.09
N ASP A 349 0.63 1.42 30.87
CA ASP A 349 1.62 0.51 31.45
C ASP A 349 2.94 0.61 30.66
N ARG A 350 3.94 1.19 31.28
CA ARG A 350 5.30 1.28 30.75
C ARG A 350 6.27 0.25 31.34
N SER A 351 5.77 -0.72 32.07
CA SER A 351 6.60 -1.70 32.81
C SER A 351 7.51 -2.53 31.89
N ALA A 352 7.15 -2.72 30.64
CA ALA A 352 7.94 -3.42 29.63
C ALA A 352 8.96 -2.53 28.91
N SER A 353 8.79 -1.19 28.96
CA SER A 353 9.69 -0.24 28.28
C SER A 353 11.09 -0.28 28.90
N GLY A 354 12.12 -0.26 28.07
CA GLY A 354 13.51 -0.28 28.51
C GLY A 354 14.03 -1.63 29.02
N ARG A 355 13.21 -2.68 29.09
CA ARG A 355 13.69 -4.02 29.44
C ARG A 355 14.60 -4.58 28.35
N SER A 356 15.80 -5.04 28.74
CA SER A 356 16.71 -5.76 27.84
C SER A 356 16.10 -7.08 27.37
N MET A 357 16.24 -7.38 26.09
CA MET A 357 15.78 -8.63 25.49
C MET A 357 16.86 -9.15 24.55
N ARG A 358 17.32 -10.37 24.82
CA ARG A 358 18.29 -11.01 23.94
C ARG A 358 17.61 -11.49 22.67
N GLY A 359 18.09 -11.02 21.51
CA GLY A 359 17.62 -11.43 20.19
C GLY A 359 18.20 -12.77 19.75
N ILE A 360 17.53 -13.39 18.78
CA ILE A 360 18.06 -14.51 18.02
C ILE A 360 18.98 -13.93 16.96
N THR A 361 20.23 -14.43 16.88
CA THR A 361 21.22 -14.02 15.86
C THR A 361 21.36 -15.06 14.73
N GLU A 362 20.98 -16.30 14.99
CA GLU A 362 20.96 -17.38 14.02
C GLU A 362 19.71 -18.23 14.18
N LEU A 363 19.17 -18.72 13.05
CA LEU A 363 18.02 -19.62 13.01
C LEU A 363 18.27 -20.69 11.93
N ASP A 364 18.22 -21.94 12.34
CA ASP A 364 18.14 -23.07 11.44
C ASP A 364 16.66 -23.38 11.20
N LEU A 365 16.19 -23.09 9.99
CA LEU A 365 14.78 -23.22 9.61
C LEU A 365 14.27 -24.66 9.73
N GLU A 366 15.11 -25.67 9.41
CA GLU A 366 14.74 -27.06 9.49
C GLU A 366 14.60 -27.52 10.95
N LYS A 367 15.59 -27.21 11.80
CA LYS A 367 15.54 -27.55 13.25
C LYS A 367 14.41 -26.84 13.97
N ALA A 368 14.12 -25.60 13.58
CA ALA A 368 13.03 -24.80 14.13
C ALA A 368 11.66 -25.14 13.50
N ARG A 369 11.62 -26.09 12.56
CA ARG A 369 10.41 -26.48 11.82
C ARG A 369 9.71 -25.29 11.17
N VAL A 370 10.47 -24.36 10.61
CA VAL A 370 9.90 -23.22 9.89
C VAL A 370 9.42 -23.69 8.52
N GLY A 371 8.10 -23.76 8.36
CA GLY A 371 7.46 -24.17 7.10
C GLY A 371 7.33 -23.02 6.10
N SER A 372 7.38 -21.77 6.59
CA SER A 372 7.10 -20.61 5.73
C SER A 372 7.89 -19.38 6.13
N VAL A 373 8.20 -18.53 5.12
CA VAL A 373 8.69 -17.16 5.30
C VAL A 373 7.66 -16.18 4.72
N VAL A 374 7.25 -15.21 5.53
CA VAL A 374 6.39 -14.10 5.09
C VAL A 374 7.23 -12.83 4.98
N TRP A 375 7.39 -12.32 3.77
CA TRP A 375 8.14 -11.11 3.48
C TRP A 375 7.25 -9.88 3.68
N ALA A 376 7.40 -9.20 4.80
CA ALA A 376 6.73 -7.92 5.10
C ALA A 376 7.69 -6.74 4.83
N THR A 377 8.38 -6.79 3.70
CA THR A 377 9.52 -5.95 3.35
C THR A 377 9.15 -4.71 2.53
N GLY A 378 7.84 -4.43 2.44
CA GLY A 378 7.30 -3.24 1.80
C GLY A 378 7.16 -3.37 0.29
N TYR A 379 7.06 -2.22 -0.37
CA TYR A 379 6.74 -2.12 -1.80
C TYR A 379 7.70 -1.16 -2.47
N GLU A 380 7.76 -1.26 -3.78
CA GLU A 380 8.43 -0.31 -4.65
C GLU A 380 7.46 0.17 -5.73
N PHE A 381 7.75 1.32 -6.31
CA PHE A 381 6.99 1.84 -7.43
C PHE A 381 7.27 1.03 -8.71
N ASP A 382 6.28 0.94 -9.56
CA ASP A 382 6.35 0.31 -10.87
C ASP A 382 5.74 1.26 -11.90
N TRP A 383 6.61 2.10 -12.48
CA TRP A 383 6.25 3.10 -13.46
C TRP A 383 6.67 2.73 -14.88
N GLY A 384 7.11 1.48 -15.12
CA GLY A 384 7.59 1.04 -16.42
C GLY A 384 6.57 1.19 -17.57
N TRP A 385 5.29 1.38 -17.22
CA TRP A 385 4.21 1.62 -18.15
C TRP A 385 3.98 3.12 -18.47
N VAL A 386 4.62 4.05 -17.74
CA VAL A 386 4.54 5.51 -17.98
C VAL A 386 5.78 5.94 -18.75
N GLU A 387 5.65 6.17 -20.05
CA GLU A 387 6.77 6.52 -20.92
C GLU A 387 7.02 8.04 -20.96
N LEU A 388 7.13 8.63 -19.78
CA LEU A 388 7.40 10.06 -19.61
C LEU A 388 8.45 10.23 -18.51
N PRO A 389 9.43 11.14 -18.66
CA PRO A 389 10.41 11.42 -17.61
C PRO A 389 9.79 12.31 -16.53
N ALA A 390 8.83 11.72 -15.79
CA ALA A 390 8.03 12.42 -14.78
C ALA A 390 8.41 12.06 -13.34
N PHE A 391 9.54 11.37 -13.12
CA PHE A 391 9.93 10.82 -11.80
C PHE A 391 11.31 11.29 -11.37
N ASP A 392 11.49 11.45 -10.07
CA ASP A 392 12.76 11.77 -9.44
C ASP A 392 13.64 10.48 -9.23
N GLU A 393 14.81 10.65 -8.64
CA GLU A 393 15.77 9.59 -8.34
C GLU A 393 15.24 8.51 -7.37
N TYR A 394 14.14 8.80 -6.66
CA TYR A 394 13.44 7.88 -5.76
C TYR A 394 12.23 7.24 -6.43
N ALA A 395 12.09 7.37 -7.74
CA ALA A 395 10.91 6.97 -8.49
C ALA A 395 9.61 7.64 -8.00
N TYR A 396 9.71 8.81 -7.38
CA TYR A 396 8.55 9.58 -6.96
C TYR A 396 8.18 10.60 -8.04
N PRO A 397 6.88 10.84 -8.34
CA PRO A 397 6.49 11.81 -9.37
C PRO A 397 7.01 13.22 -9.07
N ILE A 398 7.61 13.87 -10.06
CA ILE A 398 7.99 15.29 -10.00
C ILE A 398 6.71 16.11 -10.15
N GLN A 399 6.19 16.61 -9.04
CA GLN A 399 4.87 17.24 -8.97
C GLN A 399 4.78 18.28 -7.84
N ARG A 400 3.79 19.14 -7.92
CA ARG A 400 3.36 20.02 -6.83
C ARG A 400 1.85 19.89 -6.66
N GLN A 401 1.39 19.40 -5.48
CA GLN A 401 -0.03 19.12 -5.19
C GLN A 401 -0.71 18.23 -6.27
N GLY A 402 0.02 17.26 -6.80
CA GLY A 402 -0.45 16.36 -7.83
C GLY A 402 -0.30 16.84 -9.27
N VAL A 403 -0.01 18.12 -9.51
CA VAL A 403 0.21 18.69 -10.83
C VAL A 403 1.66 18.51 -11.26
N THR A 404 1.91 17.94 -12.44
CA THR A 404 3.25 17.76 -13.00
C THR A 404 3.65 18.90 -13.94
N SER A 405 4.90 18.90 -14.39
CA SER A 405 5.36 19.78 -15.45
C SER A 405 4.84 19.40 -16.85
N TRP A 406 4.22 18.23 -16.99
CA TRP A 406 3.59 17.76 -18.22
C TRP A 406 2.12 18.21 -18.22
N PRO A 407 1.72 19.21 -19.03
CA PRO A 407 0.35 19.71 -19.05
C PRO A 407 -0.65 18.58 -19.28
N GLY A 408 -1.62 18.44 -18.39
CA GLY A 408 -2.64 17.38 -18.43
C GLY A 408 -2.23 16.05 -17.76
N LEU A 409 -1.01 15.92 -17.18
CA LEU A 409 -0.63 14.76 -16.39
C LEU A 409 -0.65 15.07 -14.90
N TYR A 410 -1.35 14.25 -14.14
CA TYR A 410 -1.54 14.39 -12.72
C TYR A 410 -1.29 13.08 -11.97
N PHE A 411 -0.87 13.18 -10.71
CA PHE A 411 -0.79 12.06 -9.77
C PHE A 411 -1.62 12.35 -8.53
N VAL A 412 -2.22 11.33 -7.92
CA VAL A 412 -3.02 11.46 -6.69
C VAL A 412 -2.92 10.21 -5.82
N GLY A 413 -3.01 10.40 -4.49
CA GLY A 413 -3.09 9.31 -3.53
C GLY A 413 -1.76 8.68 -3.16
N LEU A 414 -0.63 9.34 -3.43
CA LEU A 414 0.67 8.96 -2.90
C LEU A 414 0.94 9.68 -1.57
N HIS A 415 1.88 9.16 -0.80
CA HIS A 415 2.29 9.78 0.47
C HIS A 415 2.95 11.15 0.22
N TRP A 416 2.59 12.15 0.99
CA TRP A 416 3.25 13.45 0.93
C TRP A 416 3.20 14.18 -0.42
N MET A 417 2.12 14.03 -1.16
CA MET A 417 1.95 14.81 -2.41
C MET A 417 1.84 16.32 -2.13
N HIS A 418 1.14 16.66 -1.08
CA HIS A 418 1.03 18.01 -0.53
C HIS A 418 1.26 17.98 0.97
N THR A 419 0.47 17.20 1.69
CA THR A 419 0.55 17.05 3.14
C THR A 419 0.82 15.61 3.54
N ARG A 420 1.10 15.39 4.82
CA ARG A 420 1.18 14.03 5.38
C ARG A 420 -0.10 13.23 5.18
N GLY A 421 -1.24 13.93 5.11
CA GLY A 421 -2.56 13.33 4.88
C GLY A 421 -2.81 12.85 3.45
N SER A 422 -2.06 13.30 2.44
CA SER A 422 -2.32 13.08 1.00
C SER A 422 -2.59 11.62 0.61
N GLY A 423 -1.91 10.66 1.22
CA GLY A 423 -2.11 9.22 0.96
C GLY A 423 -3.21 8.56 1.81
N LEU A 424 -3.84 9.28 2.73
CA LEU A 424 -4.84 8.77 3.67
C LEU A 424 -6.26 8.94 3.11
N ILE A 425 -7.20 8.10 3.55
CA ILE A 425 -8.59 8.14 3.06
C ILE A 425 -9.19 9.53 3.27
N TRP A 426 -9.07 10.12 4.46
CA TRP A 426 -9.66 11.44 4.76
C TRP A 426 -8.85 12.62 4.25
N GLY A 427 -7.58 12.41 3.88
CA GLY A 427 -6.71 13.48 3.41
C GLY A 427 -6.67 13.63 1.89
N VAL A 428 -6.92 12.55 1.14
CA VAL A 428 -6.83 12.52 -0.32
C VAL A 428 -7.84 13.43 -1.02
N GLY A 429 -8.94 13.75 -0.35
CA GLY A 429 -9.98 14.62 -0.91
C GLY A 429 -9.48 16.00 -1.31
N ARG A 430 -8.59 16.61 -0.54
CA ARG A 430 -8.02 17.94 -0.85
C ARG A 430 -7.16 17.91 -2.12
N ASP A 431 -6.34 16.87 -2.28
CA ASP A 431 -5.52 16.73 -3.47
C ASP A 431 -6.41 16.46 -4.71
N ALA A 432 -7.47 15.66 -4.53
CA ALA A 432 -8.46 15.38 -5.57
C ALA A 432 -9.22 16.65 -6.00
N GLU A 433 -9.66 17.48 -5.07
CA GLU A 433 -10.33 18.76 -5.33
C GLU A 433 -9.38 19.73 -6.07
N HIS A 434 -8.12 19.80 -5.64
CA HIS A 434 -7.13 20.66 -6.28
C HIS A 434 -6.89 20.24 -7.73
N ILE A 435 -6.68 18.95 -7.98
CA ILE A 435 -6.48 18.41 -9.34
C ILE A 435 -7.71 18.62 -10.20
N ALA A 436 -8.91 18.32 -9.70
CA ALA A 436 -10.15 18.51 -10.44
C ALA A 436 -10.39 19.99 -10.80
N SER A 437 -10.11 20.92 -9.89
CA SER A 437 -10.18 22.35 -10.12
C SER A 437 -9.16 22.81 -11.19
N HIS A 438 -7.93 22.27 -11.13
CA HIS A 438 -6.91 22.57 -12.14
C HIS A 438 -7.31 22.07 -13.53
N ILE A 439 -7.86 20.85 -13.64
CA ILE A 439 -8.40 20.31 -14.90
C ILE A 439 -9.56 21.19 -15.41
N ALA A 440 -10.45 21.63 -14.51
CA ALA A 440 -11.57 22.46 -14.92
C ALA A 440 -11.17 23.86 -15.39
N ALA A 441 -10.08 24.41 -14.85
CA ALA A 441 -9.54 25.71 -15.24
C ALA A 441 -8.80 25.69 -16.62
N THR A 442 -8.31 24.53 -17.03
CA THR A 442 -7.74 24.35 -18.38
C THR A 442 -8.90 24.27 -19.37
N ARG A 443 -8.96 25.25 -20.31
CA ARG A 443 -10.03 25.28 -21.34
C ARG A 443 -9.99 24.00 -22.20
N PRO A 444 -11.19 23.50 -22.62
CA PRO A 444 -11.27 22.37 -23.52
C PRO A 444 -10.56 22.61 -24.84
#